data_127e8f007ff0f8440cc67f8493ec9b9a
#
_entry.id   127e8f007ff0f8440cc67f8493ec9b9a
#
_cell.length_a   1.000
_cell.length_b   1.000
_cell.length_c   1.000
_cell.angle_alpha   90.00
_cell.angle_beta   90.00
_cell.angle_gamma   90.00
#
_symmetry.space_group_name_H-M   'P 1'
#
loop_
_entity.id
_entity.type
_entity.pdbx_description
1 polymer ?
#
loop_
_entity_poly.entity_id
_entity_poly.type
_entity_poly.pdbx_seq_one_letter_code
_entity_poly.pdbx_strand_id
1 'polypeptide(L)'
;HHMGRINHGKYGEQTGADPERVDEALKVMELVYCELDPGDTLFFHSNLLHCSAQNVSPNPRWSLICCYNTRYNHPIRPGHPPYSKLERAPNDALRNMGREWKEKHHA
;
A
#
# COMPACT_ATOMS: atom_id res chain seq x y z
N HIS A 1 5.80 20.84 -0.61
CA HIS A 1 6.92 20.91 -1.57
C HIS A 1 6.60 20.08 -2.80
N HIS A 2 6.79 20.65 -4.00
CA HIS A 2 6.55 19.96 -5.25
C HIS A 2 7.92 19.62 -5.88
N MET A 3 8.28 18.34 -5.85
CA MET A 3 9.58 17.88 -6.36
C MET A 3 9.55 17.45 -7.84
N GLY A 4 8.43 17.62 -8.50
CA GLY A 4 8.23 17.11 -9.85
C GLY A 4 8.14 15.59 -9.88
N ARG A 5 8.28 15.02 -11.08
CA ARG A 5 8.24 13.56 -11.25
C ARG A 5 9.56 12.94 -10.78
N ILE A 6 9.45 11.94 -9.93
CA ILE A 6 10.58 11.09 -9.55
C ILE A 6 10.51 9.81 -10.39
N ASN A 7 11.56 9.52 -11.12
CA ASN A 7 11.64 8.31 -11.93
C ASN A 7 11.82 7.09 -11.02
N HIS A 8 11.27 5.97 -11.46
CA HIS A 8 11.49 4.67 -10.84
C HIS A 8 12.44 3.88 -11.71
N GLY A 9 13.39 3.21 -11.07
CA GLY A 9 14.37 2.37 -11.71
C GLY A 9 14.57 1.06 -10.93
N LYS A 10 15.45 0.23 -11.45
CA LYS A 10 15.86 -0.99 -10.76
C LYS A 10 17.15 -0.68 -9.99
N TYR A 11 17.08 -0.79 -8.67
CA TYR A 11 18.20 -0.55 -7.75
C TYR A 11 18.43 -1.84 -6.96
N GLY A 12 19.48 -2.57 -7.32
CA GLY A 12 19.68 -3.93 -6.83
C GLY A 12 18.56 -4.86 -7.31
N GLU A 13 17.93 -5.56 -6.40
CA GLU A 13 16.81 -6.48 -6.71
C GLU A 13 15.43 -5.82 -6.64
N GLN A 14 15.35 -4.56 -6.23
CA GLN A 14 14.08 -3.85 -6.05
C GLN A 14 13.86 -2.78 -7.12
N THR A 15 12.59 -2.54 -7.42
CA THR A 15 12.18 -1.37 -8.19
C THR A 15 11.76 -0.29 -7.20
N GLY A 16 12.36 0.88 -7.31
CA GLY A 16 12.10 1.97 -6.38
C GLY A 16 12.30 3.34 -7.00
N ALA A 17 12.08 4.37 -6.20
CA ALA A 17 12.37 5.75 -6.58
C ALA A 17 13.89 5.96 -6.71
N ASP A 18 14.29 6.91 -7.55
CA ASP A 18 15.68 7.32 -7.72
C ASP A 18 16.30 7.73 -6.37
N PRO A 19 17.39 7.07 -5.91
CA PRO A 19 17.97 7.34 -4.60
C PRO A 19 18.43 8.77 -4.42
N GLU A 20 19.07 9.39 -5.43
CA GLU A 20 19.52 10.78 -5.35
C GLU A 20 18.35 11.73 -5.12
N ARG A 21 17.20 11.45 -5.73
CA ARG A 21 15.97 12.23 -5.54
C ARG A 21 15.34 12.01 -4.18
N VAL A 22 15.47 10.81 -3.63
CA VAL A 22 15.04 10.50 -2.26
C VAL A 22 15.91 11.26 -1.26
N ASP A 23 17.22 11.29 -1.46
CA ASP A 23 18.15 12.05 -0.59
C ASP A 23 17.85 13.55 -0.61
N GLU A 24 17.52 14.11 -1.79
CA GLU A 24 17.10 15.51 -1.90
C GLU A 24 15.76 15.76 -1.18
N ALA A 25 14.83 14.81 -1.26
CA ALA A 25 13.56 14.92 -0.54
C ALA A 25 13.77 14.93 0.98
N LEU A 26 14.65 14.08 1.49
CA LEU A 26 14.94 13.97 2.92
C LEU A 26 15.61 15.23 3.51
N LYS A 27 16.21 16.09 2.68
CA LYS A 27 16.74 17.37 3.14
C LYS A 27 15.65 18.41 3.50
N VAL A 28 14.45 18.23 2.95
CA VAL A 28 13.35 19.21 3.06
C VAL A 28 12.03 18.64 3.55
N MET A 29 11.94 17.34 3.67
CA MET A 29 10.77 16.61 4.16
C MET A 29 11.15 15.76 5.37
N GLU A 30 10.29 15.74 6.35
CA GLU A 30 10.45 14.88 7.51
C GLU A 30 10.23 13.42 7.13
N LEU A 31 11.10 12.54 7.64
CA LEU A 31 10.90 11.10 7.58
C LEU A 31 10.04 10.66 8.77
N VAL A 32 8.88 10.10 8.48
CA VAL A 32 7.95 9.61 9.50
C VAL A 32 7.95 8.09 9.51
N TYR A 33 8.21 7.51 10.68
CA TYR A 33 8.11 6.07 10.89
C TYR A 33 6.68 5.72 11.31
N CYS A 34 6.02 4.86 10.51
CA CYS A 34 4.68 4.38 10.82
C CYS A 34 4.80 3.01 11.52
N GLU A 35 4.91 3.03 12.83
CA GLU A 35 4.84 1.81 13.64
C GLU A 35 3.38 1.43 13.84
N LEU A 36 3.03 0.19 13.51
CA LEU A 36 1.65 -0.28 13.46
C LEU A 36 1.52 -1.59 14.26
N ASP A 37 0.49 -1.67 15.05
CA ASP A 37 0.09 -2.89 15.74
C ASP A 37 -0.75 -3.81 14.83
N PRO A 38 -0.85 -5.11 15.13
CA PRO A 38 -1.74 -6.02 14.41
C PRO A 38 -3.19 -5.54 14.43
N GLY A 39 -3.75 -5.31 13.23
CA GLY A 39 -5.10 -4.75 13.05
C GLY A 39 -5.12 -3.28 12.67
N ASP A 40 -4.02 -2.57 12.77
CA ASP A 40 -3.93 -1.20 12.33
C ASP A 40 -4.00 -1.07 10.81
N THR A 41 -4.48 0.07 10.35
CA THR A 41 -4.62 0.36 8.93
C THR A 41 -4.04 1.73 8.62
N LEU A 42 -3.14 1.78 7.65
CA LEU A 42 -2.56 3.01 7.14
C LEU A 42 -3.15 3.36 5.77
N PHE A 43 -3.69 4.56 5.65
CA PHE A 43 -4.13 5.12 4.37
C PHE A 43 -3.16 6.21 3.92
N PHE A 44 -2.67 6.10 2.71
CA PHE A 44 -1.81 7.13 2.14
C PHE A 44 -2.03 7.29 0.64
N HIS A 45 -1.69 8.45 0.12
CA HIS A 45 -1.78 8.73 -1.31
C HIS A 45 -0.66 8.03 -2.06
N SER A 46 -0.93 7.46 -3.23
CA SER A 46 0.03 6.70 -4.04
C SER A 46 1.29 7.50 -4.45
N ASN A 47 1.21 8.83 -4.49
CA ASN A 47 2.35 9.70 -4.80
C ASN A 47 3.21 10.05 -3.56
N LEU A 48 2.85 9.56 -2.38
CA LEU A 48 3.69 9.73 -1.21
C LEU A 48 4.93 8.83 -1.34
N LEU A 49 6.11 9.40 -1.14
CA LEU A 49 7.33 8.60 -1.03
C LEU A 49 7.23 7.71 0.20
N HIS A 50 7.38 6.43 0.00
CA HIS A 50 7.27 5.43 1.05
C HIS A 50 8.18 4.24 0.76
N CYS A 51 8.62 3.61 1.80
CA CYS A 51 9.38 2.35 1.71
C CYS A 51 9.13 1.48 2.94
N SER A 52 9.58 0.25 2.87
CA SER A 52 9.70 -0.61 4.05
C SER A 52 11.05 -1.32 4.02
N ALA A 53 11.70 -1.39 5.18
CA ALA A 53 12.91 -2.18 5.32
C ALA A 53 12.60 -3.68 5.29
N GLN A 54 13.62 -4.46 5.02
CA GLN A 54 13.54 -5.91 5.13
C GLN A 54 13.19 -6.31 6.56
N ASN A 55 12.30 -7.29 6.70
CA ASN A 55 12.02 -7.88 8.00
C ASN A 55 13.19 -8.77 8.43
N VAL A 56 13.91 -8.36 9.45
CA VAL A 56 15.05 -9.11 10.02
C VAL A 56 14.68 -9.86 11.31
N SER A 57 13.43 -9.79 11.72
CA SER A 57 12.92 -10.53 12.88
C SER A 57 12.69 -12.01 12.55
N PRO A 58 12.69 -12.92 13.56
CA PRO A 58 12.37 -14.34 13.34
C PRO A 58 10.91 -14.58 13.01
N ASN A 59 10.03 -13.58 13.19
CA ASN A 59 8.60 -13.71 12.96
C ASN A 59 8.20 -13.13 11.60
N PRO A 60 7.25 -13.75 10.88
CA PRO A 60 6.74 -13.20 9.64
C PRO A 60 5.97 -11.91 9.88
N ARG A 61 6.07 -10.97 8.94
CA ARG A 61 5.27 -9.76 8.89
C ARG A 61 4.24 -9.87 7.75
N TRP A 62 2.98 -9.99 8.10
CA TRP A 62 1.89 -10.03 7.15
C TRP A 62 1.29 -8.63 6.95
N SER A 63 1.08 -8.25 5.71
CA SER A 63 0.37 -7.03 5.37
C SER A 63 -0.56 -7.26 4.19
N LEU A 64 -1.75 -6.68 4.25
CA LEU A 64 -2.69 -6.63 3.15
C LEU A 64 -2.59 -5.26 2.49
N ILE A 65 -2.15 -5.21 1.24
CA ILE A 65 -2.02 -3.97 0.48
C ILE A 65 -3.14 -3.90 -0.55
N CYS A 66 -3.99 -2.88 -0.41
CA CYS A 66 -5.09 -2.62 -1.33
C CYS A 66 -4.85 -1.28 -2.04
N CYS A 67 -4.83 -1.31 -3.37
CA CYS A 67 -4.70 -0.12 -4.18
C CYS A 67 -6.05 0.29 -4.74
N TYR A 68 -6.47 1.51 -4.42
CA TYR A 68 -7.74 2.08 -4.88
C TYR A 68 -7.50 3.21 -5.86
N ASN A 69 -8.43 3.38 -6.76
CA ASN A 69 -8.41 4.44 -7.76
C ASN A 69 -9.82 5.02 -7.95
N THR A 70 -9.91 6.24 -8.48
CA THR A 70 -11.20 6.79 -8.83
C THR A 70 -11.75 6.11 -10.09
N ARG A 71 -13.08 6.01 -10.19
CA ARG A 71 -13.74 5.41 -11.36
C ARG A 71 -13.47 6.14 -12.68
N TYR A 72 -12.94 7.36 -12.62
CA TYR A 72 -12.64 8.18 -13.79
C TYR A 72 -11.17 8.14 -14.21
N ASN A 73 -10.32 7.53 -13.40
CA ASN A 73 -8.89 7.41 -13.70
C ASN A 73 -8.62 6.08 -14.39
N HIS A 74 -8.53 6.12 -15.70
CA HIS A 74 -8.31 4.94 -16.53
C HIS A 74 -6.82 4.76 -16.84
N PRO A 75 -6.35 3.50 -16.99
CA PRO A 75 -4.98 3.24 -17.41
C PRO A 75 -4.72 3.86 -18.79
N ILE A 76 -3.61 4.59 -18.91
CA ILE A 76 -3.19 5.20 -20.19
C ILE A 76 -2.43 4.16 -21.04
N ARG A 77 -1.76 3.21 -20.40
CA ARG A 77 -0.96 2.22 -21.11
C ARG A 77 -1.83 1.05 -21.57
N PRO A 78 -1.75 0.65 -22.87
CA PRO A 78 -2.39 -0.57 -23.34
C PRO A 78 -1.91 -1.79 -22.56
N GLY A 79 -2.80 -2.75 -22.33
CA GLY A 79 -2.45 -4.00 -21.63
C GLY A 79 -2.42 -3.92 -20.11
N HIS A 80 -2.68 -2.77 -19.52
CA HIS A 80 -2.88 -2.70 -18.07
C HIS A 80 -4.17 -3.44 -17.69
N PRO A 81 -4.16 -4.29 -16.63
CA PRO A 81 -5.36 -5.01 -16.23
C PRO A 81 -6.50 -4.03 -15.91
N PRO A 82 -7.74 -4.39 -16.25
CA PRO A 82 -8.90 -3.55 -15.94
C PRO A 82 -9.06 -3.44 -14.41
N TYR A 83 -9.56 -2.31 -13.97
CA TYR A 83 -9.97 -2.15 -12.58
C TYR A 83 -11.29 -2.85 -12.33
N SER A 84 -11.37 -3.53 -11.20
CA SER A 84 -12.64 -4.04 -10.71
C SER A 84 -13.40 -2.92 -10.02
N LYS A 85 -14.67 -2.76 -10.37
CA LYS A 85 -15.54 -1.83 -9.66
C LYS A 85 -15.72 -2.32 -8.23
N LEU A 86 -15.42 -1.48 -7.27
CA LEU A 86 -15.69 -1.78 -5.88
C LEU A 86 -17.19 -1.61 -5.62
N GLU A 87 -17.84 -2.66 -5.17
CA GLU A 87 -19.22 -2.61 -4.70
C GLU A 87 -19.25 -2.42 -3.18
N ARG A 88 -20.11 -1.50 -2.76
CA ARG A 88 -20.23 -1.18 -1.34
C ARG A 88 -21.00 -2.31 -0.64
N ALA A 89 -20.33 -3.02 0.26
CA ALA A 89 -20.98 -3.97 1.14
C ALA A 89 -21.69 -3.27 2.31
N PRO A 90 -22.70 -3.90 2.93
CA PRO A 90 -23.29 -3.43 4.18
C PRO A 90 -22.23 -3.29 5.29
N ASN A 91 -22.45 -2.35 6.22
CA ASN A 91 -21.50 -2.07 7.29
C ASN A 91 -21.23 -3.26 8.24
N ASP A 92 -22.13 -4.20 8.29
CA ASP A 92 -22.04 -5.42 9.10
C ASP A 92 -21.51 -6.65 8.35
N ALA A 93 -21.27 -6.53 7.04
CA ALA A 93 -20.84 -7.64 6.18
C ALA A 93 -19.59 -8.34 6.72
N LEU A 94 -18.56 -7.58 7.11
CA LEU A 94 -17.33 -8.13 7.64
C LEU A 94 -17.54 -8.89 8.96
N ARG A 95 -18.39 -8.35 9.85
CA ARG A 95 -18.74 -8.99 11.11
C ARG A 95 -19.52 -10.30 10.90
N ASN A 96 -20.43 -10.30 9.93
CA ASN A 96 -21.20 -11.49 9.57
C ASN A 96 -20.30 -12.57 8.99
N MET A 97 -19.42 -12.22 8.05
CA MET A 97 -18.42 -13.14 7.51
C MET A 97 -17.52 -13.73 8.60
N GLY A 98 -17.08 -12.92 9.55
CA GLY A 98 -16.26 -13.38 10.67
C GLY A 98 -16.98 -14.37 11.59
N ARG A 99 -18.28 -14.19 11.81
CA ARG A 99 -19.11 -15.16 12.57
C ARG A 99 -19.24 -16.48 11.81
N GLU A 100 -19.63 -16.43 10.54
CA GLU A 100 -19.76 -17.62 9.70
C GLU A 100 -18.44 -18.40 9.59
N TRP A 101 -17.32 -17.69 9.52
CA TRP A 101 -16.00 -18.31 9.48
C TRP A 101 -15.69 -19.06 10.77
N LYS A 102 -15.99 -18.45 11.93
CA LYS A 102 -15.80 -19.09 13.24
C LYS A 102 -16.65 -20.33 13.40
N GLU A 103 -17.93 -20.28 13.02
CA GLU A 103 -18.84 -21.42 13.07
C GLU A 103 -18.33 -22.61 12.23
N LYS A 104 -17.70 -22.33 11.08
CA LYS A 104 -17.16 -23.38 10.20
C LYS A 104 -15.84 -23.99 10.67
N HIS A 105 -15.03 -23.26 11.45
CA HIS A 105 -13.66 -23.67 11.76
C HIS A 105 -13.39 -23.91 13.24
N HIS A 106 -14.37 -23.65 14.12
CA HIS A 106 -14.28 -23.85 15.56
C HIS A 106 -15.43 -24.72 16.13
N ALA A 107 -16.12 -25.46 15.25
CA ALA A 107 -17.10 -26.47 15.65
C ALA A 107 -16.41 -27.80 15.99
#